data_74030fb84703805e855c93f226984a19
#
_entry.id   74030fb84703805e855c93f226984a19
#
_cell.length_a   1.000
_cell.length_b   1.000
_cell.length_c   1.000
_cell.angle_alpha   90.00
_cell.angle_beta   90.00
_cell.angle_gamma   90.00
#
_symmetry.space_group_name_H-M   'P 1'
#
loop_
_entity.id
_entity.type
_entity.pdbx_description
1 polymer ?
#
loop_
_entity_poly.entity_id
_entity_poly.type
_entity_poly.pdbx_seq_one_letter_code
_entity_poly.pdbx_strand_id
1 'polypeptide(L)'
;MGIKSLTKLIKTNCPDSIETSQYHKLSGKRIAIDASLYIYQCLMNVRYNGKSLTNDDDKVTSHISGIFYKNVNLLSMNITPIYIFDGKPPEEKRDVIRARQEKAKIAKTELENSVSDEKCSKETKHKLEKKTIRLTKTHIDDIKHLLNLMGIQYLHMDGEGEALASELCHNGYVDYVMTEDMDTLPFGCPRLIRNCLDRSQKRKDLISIIHLDKILLDLDIDYN
;
A
#
# COMPACT_ATOMS: atom_id res chain seq x y z
N MET A 1 -1.08 4.67 -9.08
CA MET A 1 -0.60 4.64 -10.47
C MET A 1 -0.53 3.18 -10.79
N GLY A 2 -0.56 2.76 -11.93
CA GLY A 2 -0.47 1.41 -12.37
C GLY A 2 -0.85 1.37 -13.84
N ILE A 3 -0.52 0.30 -14.52
CA ILE A 3 -0.86 0.08 -15.92
C ILE A 3 -2.37 0.11 -16.05
N LYS A 4 -2.87 1.10 -16.81
CA LYS A 4 -4.32 1.25 -17.02
C LYS A 4 -4.93 -0.04 -17.56
N SER A 5 -6.03 -0.45 -16.96
CA SER A 5 -6.78 -1.65 -17.35
C SER A 5 -6.10 -3.01 -17.11
N LEU A 6 -4.88 -3.08 -16.56
CA LEU A 6 -4.20 -4.35 -16.29
C LEU A 6 -5.07 -5.27 -15.39
N THR A 7 -5.62 -4.74 -14.32
CA THR A 7 -6.54 -5.50 -13.44
C THR A 7 -7.76 -6.05 -14.20
N LYS A 8 -8.32 -5.25 -15.14
CA LYS A 8 -9.47 -5.68 -15.94
C LYS A 8 -9.05 -6.78 -16.93
N LEU A 9 -7.90 -6.61 -17.58
CA LEU A 9 -7.35 -7.60 -18.52
C LEU A 9 -7.17 -8.96 -17.82
N ILE A 10 -6.49 -8.97 -16.67
CA ILE A 10 -6.24 -10.21 -15.91
C ILE A 10 -7.56 -10.85 -15.46
N LYS A 11 -8.49 -10.08 -14.90
CA LYS A 11 -9.80 -10.60 -14.47
C LYS A 11 -10.61 -11.20 -15.60
N THR A 12 -10.47 -10.66 -16.82
CA THR A 12 -11.25 -11.11 -17.97
C THR A 12 -10.61 -12.30 -18.68
N ASN A 13 -9.29 -12.29 -18.85
CA ASN A 13 -8.59 -13.29 -19.68
C ASN A 13 -7.88 -14.37 -18.85
N CYS A 14 -7.56 -14.10 -17.58
CA CYS A 14 -6.81 -15.01 -16.72
C CYS A 14 -7.52 -15.17 -15.35
N PRO A 15 -8.80 -15.53 -15.29
CA PRO A 15 -9.55 -15.59 -14.03
C PRO A 15 -8.95 -16.58 -13.04
N ASP A 16 -8.38 -17.69 -13.51
CA ASP A 16 -7.79 -18.75 -12.69
C ASP A 16 -6.44 -18.35 -12.09
N SER A 17 -5.86 -17.22 -12.55
CA SER A 17 -4.65 -16.64 -11.97
C SER A 17 -4.91 -15.94 -10.63
N ILE A 18 -6.19 -15.67 -10.29
CA ILE A 18 -6.58 -14.94 -9.07
C ILE A 18 -7.22 -15.92 -8.07
N GLU A 19 -6.45 -16.29 -7.07
CA GLU A 19 -6.89 -17.13 -5.97
C GLU A 19 -7.48 -16.26 -4.84
N THR A 20 -8.67 -16.61 -4.35
CA THR A 20 -9.19 -16.05 -3.08
C THR A 20 -8.71 -16.91 -1.93
N SER A 21 -8.00 -16.32 -0.99
CA SER A 21 -7.40 -17.01 0.14
C SER A 21 -7.67 -16.28 1.46
N GLN A 22 -7.12 -16.80 2.56
CA GLN A 22 -7.25 -16.21 3.89
C GLN A 22 -5.88 -16.04 4.53
N TYR A 23 -5.72 -15.03 5.38
CA TYR A 23 -4.44 -14.75 6.04
C TYR A 23 -3.86 -15.93 6.80
N HIS A 24 -4.68 -16.72 7.48
CA HIS A 24 -4.19 -17.87 8.27
C HIS A 24 -3.49 -18.95 7.41
N LYS A 25 -3.80 -19.04 6.12
CA LYS A 25 -3.13 -19.93 5.17
C LYS A 25 -1.71 -19.48 4.83
N LEU A 26 -1.35 -18.25 5.18
CA LEU A 26 -0.01 -17.68 5.02
C LEU A 26 0.88 -17.91 6.25
N SER A 27 0.45 -18.73 7.23
CA SER A 27 1.25 -19.04 8.42
C SER A 27 2.61 -19.61 8.04
N GLY A 28 3.67 -19.12 8.69
CA GLY A 28 5.06 -19.48 8.42
C GLY A 28 5.65 -18.79 7.19
N LYS A 29 4.91 -17.91 6.50
CA LYS A 29 5.36 -17.23 5.29
C LYS A 29 6.01 -15.89 5.58
N ARG A 30 7.00 -15.54 4.75
CA ARG A 30 7.66 -14.23 4.70
C ARG A 30 7.00 -13.40 3.61
N ILE A 31 6.64 -12.16 3.94
CA ILE A 31 5.89 -11.29 3.03
C ILE A 31 6.60 -9.94 2.91
N ALA A 32 7.01 -9.57 1.70
CA ALA A 32 7.47 -8.21 1.41
C ALA A 32 6.26 -7.27 1.34
N ILE A 33 6.32 -6.17 2.08
CA ILE A 33 5.23 -5.18 2.19
C ILE A 33 5.73 -3.85 1.65
N ASP A 34 5.02 -3.28 0.68
CA ASP A 34 5.22 -1.91 0.23
C ASP A 34 4.92 -0.93 1.37
N ALA A 35 5.99 -0.36 1.95
CA ALA A 35 5.89 0.51 3.10
C ALA A 35 5.17 1.82 2.78
N SER A 36 5.51 2.44 1.65
CA SER A 36 5.01 3.76 1.25
C SER A 36 3.50 3.74 1.04
N LEU A 37 3.01 2.75 0.31
CA LEU A 37 1.58 2.58 0.08
C LEU A 37 0.84 2.29 1.39
N TYR A 38 1.42 1.44 2.24
CA TYR A 38 0.80 1.04 3.50
C TYR A 38 0.69 2.20 4.49
N ILE A 39 1.76 3.00 4.64
CA ILE A 39 1.78 4.21 5.47
C ILE A 39 0.71 5.20 4.97
N TYR A 40 0.69 5.46 3.65
CA TYR A 40 -0.28 6.36 3.04
C TYR A 40 -1.72 5.90 3.31
N GLN A 41 -2.00 4.62 3.21
CA GLN A 41 -3.34 4.08 3.48
C GLN A 41 -3.72 4.18 4.96
N CYS A 42 -2.77 4.00 5.88
CA CYS A 42 -3.01 4.22 7.30
C CYS A 42 -3.37 5.68 7.58
N LEU A 43 -2.63 6.64 7.00
CA LEU A 43 -2.95 8.07 7.10
C LEU A 43 -4.35 8.40 6.57
N MET A 44 -4.79 7.71 5.50
CA MET A 44 -6.11 7.91 4.90
C MET A 44 -7.25 7.30 5.71
N ASN A 45 -7.02 6.12 6.28
CA ASN A 45 -8.09 5.25 6.73
C ASN A 45 -8.16 5.04 8.26
N VAL A 46 -7.05 5.23 9.00
CA VAL A 46 -7.04 5.06 10.45
C VAL A 46 -7.50 6.37 11.09
N ARG A 47 -8.77 6.38 11.52
CA ARG A 47 -9.44 7.57 12.04
C ARG A 47 -10.34 7.20 13.23
N TYR A 48 -10.49 8.16 14.14
CA TYR A 48 -11.44 8.09 15.24
C TYR A 48 -12.46 9.23 15.10
N ASN A 49 -13.75 8.92 15.10
CA ASN A 49 -14.84 9.89 14.87
C ASN A 49 -14.64 10.77 13.62
N GLY A 50 -14.10 10.17 12.53
CA GLY A 50 -13.85 10.86 11.26
C GLY A 50 -12.57 11.71 11.22
N LYS A 51 -11.84 11.86 12.34
CA LYS A 51 -10.59 12.61 12.43
C LYS A 51 -9.38 11.68 12.46
N SER A 52 -8.23 12.16 11.98
CA SER A 52 -6.95 11.47 12.16
C SER A 52 -6.62 11.31 13.65
N LEU A 53 -5.93 10.23 14.00
CA LEU A 53 -5.41 10.09 15.35
C LEU A 53 -4.24 11.06 15.53
N THR A 54 -4.18 11.73 16.68
CA THR A 54 -3.09 12.64 17.06
C THR A 54 -2.56 12.27 18.44
N ASN A 55 -1.34 12.69 18.74
CA ASN A 55 -0.80 12.68 20.10
C ASN A 55 -1.16 13.98 20.83
N ASP A 56 -0.63 14.16 22.05
CA ASP A 56 -0.86 15.34 22.89
C ASP A 56 -0.30 16.65 22.28
N ASP A 57 0.64 16.54 21.34
CA ASP A 57 1.22 17.67 20.58
C ASP A 57 0.47 17.92 19.24
N ASP A 58 -0.73 17.38 19.05
CA ASP A 58 -1.52 17.44 17.82
C ASP A 58 -0.83 16.85 16.57
N LYS A 59 0.24 16.06 16.73
CA LYS A 59 0.89 15.37 15.61
C LYS A 59 0.10 14.12 15.21
N VAL A 60 -0.09 13.92 13.90
CA VAL A 60 -0.81 12.76 13.36
C VAL A 60 -0.05 11.46 13.64
N THR A 61 -0.72 10.51 14.29
CA THR A 61 -0.19 9.18 14.67
C THR A 61 -0.95 8.02 14.00
N SER A 62 -1.89 8.29 13.11
CA SER A 62 -2.69 7.29 12.41
C SER A 62 -1.85 6.21 11.72
N HIS A 63 -0.70 6.58 11.13
CA HIS A 63 0.22 5.67 10.47
C HIS A 63 0.91 4.73 11.47
N ILE A 64 1.34 5.25 12.62
CA ILE A 64 1.98 4.46 13.69
C ILE A 64 1.00 3.42 14.22
N SER A 65 -0.20 3.87 14.62
CA SER A 65 -1.25 2.98 15.13
C SER A 65 -1.66 1.93 14.09
N GLY A 66 -1.85 2.34 12.84
CA GLY A 66 -2.27 1.42 11.78
C GLY A 66 -1.25 0.31 11.50
N ILE A 67 0.03 0.68 11.39
CA ILE A 67 1.12 -0.29 11.14
C ILE A 67 1.38 -1.14 12.37
N PHE A 68 1.33 -0.59 13.57
CA PHE A 68 1.47 -1.36 14.80
C PHE A 68 0.45 -2.51 14.87
N TYR A 69 -0.84 -2.20 14.78
CA TYR A 69 -1.89 -3.24 14.85
C TYR A 69 -1.84 -4.22 13.67
N LYS A 70 -1.44 -3.76 12.49
CA LYS A 70 -1.24 -4.67 11.36
C LYS A 70 -0.13 -5.68 11.65
N ASN A 71 1.00 -5.22 12.17
CA ASN A 71 2.12 -6.09 12.50
C ASN A 71 1.76 -7.07 13.62
N VAL A 72 1.09 -6.60 14.68
CA VAL A 72 0.60 -7.48 15.75
C VAL A 72 -0.27 -8.59 15.15
N ASN A 73 -1.17 -8.24 14.22
CA ASN A 73 -2.05 -9.21 13.58
C ASN A 73 -1.29 -10.20 12.68
N LEU A 74 -0.32 -9.74 11.87
CA LEU A 74 0.49 -10.62 11.03
C LEU A 74 1.34 -11.57 11.88
N LEU A 75 2.01 -11.05 12.90
CA LEU A 75 2.85 -11.84 13.80
C LEU A 75 2.03 -12.88 14.59
N SER A 76 0.81 -12.53 15.03
CA SER A 76 -0.09 -13.46 15.72
C SER A 76 -0.53 -14.64 14.85
N MET A 77 -0.48 -14.47 13.52
CA MET A 77 -0.75 -15.52 12.55
C MET A 77 0.53 -16.25 12.08
N ASN A 78 1.66 -16.01 12.76
CA ASN A 78 2.97 -16.54 12.39
C ASN A 78 3.41 -16.13 10.97
N ILE A 79 3.08 -14.91 10.55
CA ILE A 79 3.50 -14.32 9.28
C ILE A 79 4.64 -13.34 9.56
N THR A 80 5.75 -13.44 8.83
CA THR A 80 6.91 -12.55 8.97
C THR A 80 6.84 -11.42 7.94
N PRO A 81 6.50 -10.18 8.34
CA PRO A 81 6.51 -9.03 7.45
C PRO A 81 7.95 -8.51 7.26
N ILE A 82 8.27 -8.10 6.02
CA ILE A 82 9.50 -7.38 5.66
C ILE A 82 9.08 -6.14 4.89
N TYR A 83 9.37 -4.95 5.43
CA TYR A 83 8.95 -3.71 4.79
C TYR A 83 9.98 -3.24 3.76
N ILE A 84 9.49 -2.83 2.60
CA ILE A 84 10.32 -2.28 1.53
C ILE A 84 9.99 -0.79 1.39
N PHE A 85 11.01 0.05 1.57
CA PHE A 85 10.88 1.50 1.41
C PHE A 85 11.48 1.93 0.07
N ASP A 86 10.74 2.80 -0.64
CA ASP A 86 11.20 3.42 -1.86
C ASP A 86 12.35 4.39 -1.60
N GLY A 87 13.21 4.54 -2.59
CA GLY A 87 14.21 5.57 -2.65
C GLY A 87 13.75 6.80 -3.44
N LYS A 88 14.69 7.40 -4.15
CA LYS A 88 14.37 8.52 -5.03
C LYS A 88 13.58 8.02 -6.24
N PRO A 89 12.43 8.65 -6.53
CA PRO A 89 11.67 8.27 -7.71
C PRO A 89 12.49 8.53 -8.99
N PRO A 90 12.38 7.67 -10.01
CA PRO A 90 13.04 7.85 -11.29
C PRO A 90 12.59 9.15 -11.95
N GLU A 91 13.44 9.67 -12.86
CA GLU A 91 13.21 10.98 -13.50
C GLU A 91 11.91 11.03 -14.30
N GLU A 92 11.55 9.94 -14.92
CA GLU A 92 10.32 9.76 -15.71
C GLU A 92 9.03 9.97 -14.88
N LYS A 93 9.09 9.77 -13.56
CA LYS A 93 7.95 9.98 -12.64
C LYS A 93 7.84 11.42 -12.13
N ARG A 94 8.82 12.31 -12.42
CA ARG A 94 8.84 13.70 -11.89
C ARG A 94 7.60 14.51 -12.26
N ASP A 95 7.16 14.43 -13.51
CA ASP A 95 5.98 15.19 -13.97
C ASP A 95 4.69 14.69 -13.32
N VAL A 96 4.56 13.38 -13.13
CA VAL A 96 3.42 12.80 -12.44
C VAL A 96 3.41 13.19 -10.97
N ILE A 97 4.57 13.24 -10.32
CA ILE A 97 4.71 13.70 -8.92
C ILE A 97 4.35 15.18 -8.82
N ARG A 98 4.82 16.04 -9.75
CA ARG A 98 4.45 17.47 -9.81
C ARG A 98 2.95 17.65 -9.96
N ALA A 99 2.33 16.93 -10.89
CA ALA A 99 0.88 17.02 -11.11
C ALA A 99 0.08 16.59 -9.86
N ARG A 100 0.56 15.58 -9.12
CA ARG A 100 -0.05 15.18 -7.84
C ARG A 100 0.16 16.24 -6.75
N GLN A 101 1.32 16.89 -6.70
CA GLN A 101 1.60 17.96 -5.76
C GLN A 101 0.69 19.16 -6.00
N GLU A 102 0.47 19.54 -7.27
CA GLU A 102 -0.39 20.63 -7.63
C GLU A 102 -1.85 20.36 -7.26
N LYS A 103 -2.37 19.19 -7.63
CA LYS A 103 -3.72 18.77 -7.25
C LYS A 103 -3.95 18.78 -5.72
N ALA A 104 -2.94 18.45 -4.93
CA ALA A 104 -3.12 18.48 -3.48
C ALA A 104 -3.00 19.90 -2.91
N LYS A 105 -2.23 20.81 -3.54
CA LYS A 105 -2.27 22.24 -3.18
C LYS A 105 -3.66 22.82 -3.41
N ILE A 106 -4.23 22.58 -4.60
CA ILE A 106 -5.59 23.01 -4.94
C ILE A 106 -6.59 22.46 -3.91
N ALA A 107 -6.54 21.15 -3.62
CA ALA A 107 -7.43 20.53 -2.64
C ALA A 107 -7.26 21.12 -1.23
N LYS A 108 -6.05 21.55 -0.86
CA LYS A 108 -5.78 22.21 0.42
C LYS A 108 -6.46 23.59 0.49
N THR A 109 -6.32 24.40 -0.56
CA THR A 109 -6.99 25.70 -0.66
C THR A 109 -8.52 25.54 -0.65
N GLU A 110 -9.06 24.55 -1.38
CA GLU A 110 -10.49 24.25 -1.36
C GLU A 110 -10.97 23.83 0.04
N LEU A 111 -10.16 23.05 0.77
CA LEU A 111 -10.48 22.64 2.15
C LEU A 111 -10.50 23.86 3.09
N GLU A 112 -9.49 24.73 3.03
CA GLU A 112 -9.40 25.94 3.82
C GLU A 112 -10.63 26.85 3.58
N ASN A 113 -11.02 27.03 2.32
CA ASN A 113 -12.21 27.79 1.96
C ASN A 113 -13.51 27.10 2.45
N SER A 114 -13.56 25.77 2.44
CA SER A 114 -14.72 25.00 2.88
C SER A 114 -14.93 24.99 4.40
N VAL A 115 -13.90 25.29 5.17
CA VAL A 115 -14.03 25.42 6.64
C VAL A 115 -14.89 26.62 7.00
N SER A 116 -14.81 27.69 6.21
CA SER A 116 -15.60 28.93 6.38
C SER A 116 -17.01 28.83 5.83
N ASP A 117 -17.32 27.78 5.07
CA ASP A 117 -18.64 27.57 4.45
C ASP A 117 -19.45 26.54 5.25
N GLU A 118 -20.47 27.02 5.98
CA GLU A 118 -21.41 26.18 6.74
C GLU A 118 -22.24 25.22 5.85
N LYS A 119 -22.34 25.49 4.56
CA LYS A 119 -23.08 24.66 3.60
C LYS A 119 -22.28 23.47 3.07
N CYS A 120 -20.97 23.42 3.33
CA CYS A 120 -20.13 22.32 2.85
C CYS A 120 -20.40 21.04 3.64
N SER A 121 -20.83 19.97 2.97
CA SER A 121 -21.18 18.71 3.61
C SER A 121 -19.95 18.05 4.27
N LYS A 122 -20.18 17.32 5.38
CA LYS A 122 -19.12 16.53 6.05
C LYS A 122 -18.40 15.58 5.10
N GLU A 123 -19.14 14.99 4.16
CA GLU A 123 -18.56 14.09 3.12
C GLU A 123 -17.60 14.82 2.18
N THR A 124 -17.94 16.03 1.75
CA THR A 124 -17.09 16.85 0.87
C THR A 124 -15.82 17.25 1.59
N LYS A 125 -15.92 17.72 2.85
CA LYS A 125 -14.75 18.03 3.69
C LYS A 125 -13.83 16.80 3.85
N HIS A 126 -14.40 15.64 4.14
CA HIS A 126 -13.64 14.40 4.27
C HIS A 126 -12.94 13.96 2.95
N LYS A 127 -13.61 14.15 1.80
CA LYS A 127 -12.99 13.87 0.49
C LYS A 127 -11.84 14.84 0.20
N LEU A 128 -11.97 16.11 0.54
CA LEU A 128 -10.90 17.11 0.39
C LEU A 128 -9.72 16.82 1.32
N GLU A 129 -9.97 16.54 2.61
CA GLU A 129 -8.93 16.13 3.55
C GLU A 129 -8.11 14.95 3.02
N LYS A 130 -8.75 13.90 2.49
CA LYS A 130 -8.05 12.77 1.90
C LYS A 130 -7.14 13.16 0.74
N LYS A 131 -7.52 14.13 -0.07
CA LYS A 131 -6.71 14.63 -1.19
C LYS A 131 -5.50 15.46 -0.74
N THR A 132 -5.52 16.00 0.49
CA THR A 132 -4.39 16.77 1.03
C THR A 132 -3.33 15.92 1.72
N ILE A 133 -3.65 14.66 2.06
CA ILE A 133 -2.71 13.76 2.75
C ILE A 133 -1.48 13.49 1.89
N ARG A 134 -0.32 13.64 2.49
CA ARG A 134 0.99 13.41 1.89
C ARG A 134 1.84 12.53 2.77
N LEU A 135 2.55 11.61 2.14
CA LEU A 135 3.64 10.91 2.80
C LEU A 135 4.81 11.87 2.97
N THR A 136 5.30 12.01 4.17
CA THR A 136 6.45 12.87 4.51
C THR A 136 7.61 12.02 5.00
N LYS A 137 8.82 12.61 5.02
CA LYS A 137 9.99 11.95 5.60
C LYS A 137 9.76 11.59 7.07
N THR A 138 9.11 12.47 7.83
CA THR A 138 8.78 12.22 9.25
C THR A 138 7.95 10.94 9.39
N HIS A 139 6.90 10.76 8.58
CA HIS A 139 6.09 9.54 8.62
C HIS A 139 6.90 8.28 8.33
N ILE A 140 7.87 8.34 7.41
CA ILE A 140 8.78 7.24 7.10
C ILE A 140 9.70 6.95 8.28
N ASP A 141 10.30 7.98 8.86
CA ASP A 141 11.22 7.86 10.00
C ASP A 141 10.50 7.29 11.24
N ASP A 142 9.27 7.75 11.52
CA ASP A 142 8.41 7.23 12.60
C ASP A 142 8.17 5.73 12.42
N ILE A 143 7.87 5.28 11.20
CA ILE A 143 7.62 3.85 10.94
C ILE A 143 8.90 3.03 11.00
N LYS A 144 10.03 3.51 10.50
CA LYS A 144 11.32 2.84 10.67
C LYS A 144 11.66 2.66 12.15
N HIS A 145 11.42 3.69 12.95
CA HIS A 145 11.61 3.62 14.40
C HIS A 145 10.69 2.58 15.05
N LEU A 146 9.40 2.57 14.69
CA LEU A 146 8.44 1.57 15.15
C LEU A 146 8.88 0.14 14.78
N LEU A 147 9.28 -0.09 13.53
CA LEU A 147 9.72 -1.40 13.07
C LEU A 147 10.96 -1.89 13.83
N ASN A 148 11.93 -1.00 14.11
CA ASN A 148 13.09 -1.32 14.93
C ASN A 148 12.68 -1.73 16.36
N LEU A 149 11.75 -1.02 16.98
CA LEU A 149 11.24 -1.35 18.32
C LEU A 149 10.48 -2.69 18.34
N MET A 150 9.83 -3.06 17.24
CA MET A 150 9.13 -4.34 17.09
C MET A 150 10.03 -5.49 16.63
N GLY A 151 11.31 -5.24 16.31
CA GLY A 151 12.22 -6.25 15.76
C GLY A 151 11.84 -6.69 14.35
N ILE A 152 11.13 -5.88 13.58
CA ILE A 152 10.68 -6.18 12.21
C ILE A 152 11.70 -5.63 11.21
N GLN A 153 12.09 -6.49 10.27
CA GLN A 153 13.05 -6.13 9.23
C GLN A 153 12.46 -5.18 8.21
N TYR A 154 13.28 -4.26 7.71
CA TYR A 154 12.96 -3.45 6.54
C TYR A 154 14.19 -3.22 5.66
N LEU A 155 13.94 -3.01 4.38
CA LEU A 155 14.94 -2.67 3.38
C LEU A 155 14.62 -1.30 2.78
N HIS A 156 15.65 -0.62 2.30
CA HIS A 156 15.53 0.64 1.59
C HIS A 156 16.23 0.48 0.25
N MET A 157 15.53 0.81 -0.84
CA MET A 157 16.08 0.74 -2.18
C MET A 157 16.34 2.13 -2.73
N ASP A 158 17.42 2.30 -3.50
CA ASP A 158 17.62 3.47 -4.36
C ASP A 158 16.83 3.27 -5.66
N GLY A 159 15.51 3.55 -5.62
CA GLY A 159 14.60 3.31 -6.74
C GLY A 159 13.21 2.89 -6.30
N GLU A 160 12.54 2.10 -7.12
CA GLU A 160 11.18 1.62 -6.88
C GLU A 160 11.18 0.38 -5.98
N GLY A 161 10.50 0.45 -4.85
CA GLY A 161 10.39 -0.65 -3.89
C GLY A 161 9.71 -1.88 -4.46
N GLU A 162 8.78 -1.70 -5.41
CA GLU A 162 8.11 -2.80 -6.10
C GLU A 162 9.08 -3.70 -6.87
N ALA A 163 10.13 -3.11 -7.49
CA ALA A 163 11.14 -3.88 -8.19
C ALA A 163 11.94 -4.77 -7.24
N LEU A 164 12.43 -4.20 -6.13
CA LEU A 164 13.13 -4.97 -5.09
C LEU A 164 12.24 -6.05 -4.48
N ALA A 165 10.99 -5.71 -4.14
CA ALA A 165 10.05 -6.68 -3.58
C ALA A 165 9.80 -7.86 -4.52
N SER A 166 9.69 -7.58 -5.83
CA SER A 166 9.52 -8.60 -6.87
C SER A 166 10.76 -9.50 -6.99
N GLU A 167 11.94 -8.91 -7.00
CA GLU A 167 13.22 -9.64 -7.04
C GLU A 167 13.39 -10.55 -5.82
N LEU A 168 13.11 -10.05 -4.61
CA LEU A 168 13.15 -10.85 -3.39
C LEU A 168 12.18 -12.03 -3.43
N CYS A 169 10.99 -11.85 -4.03
CA CYS A 169 10.02 -12.91 -4.18
C CYS A 169 10.45 -13.91 -5.26
N HIS A 170 10.99 -13.44 -6.38
CA HIS A 170 11.50 -14.28 -7.46
C HIS A 170 12.65 -15.19 -6.97
N ASN A 171 13.57 -14.63 -6.19
CA ASN A 171 14.72 -15.35 -5.63
C ASN A 171 14.38 -16.17 -4.36
N GLY A 172 13.12 -16.21 -3.91
CA GLY A 172 12.68 -17.00 -2.76
C GLY A 172 13.09 -16.46 -1.39
N TYR A 173 13.59 -15.22 -1.29
CA TYR A 173 13.85 -14.56 -0.01
C TYR A 173 12.56 -14.23 0.74
N VAL A 174 11.49 -13.95 0.00
CA VAL A 174 10.12 -13.84 0.52
C VAL A 174 9.18 -14.74 -0.27
N ASP A 175 8.07 -15.14 0.33
CA ASP A 175 7.10 -16.03 -0.31
C ASP A 175 6.09 -15.25 -1.15
N TYR A 176 5.77 -14.02 -0.75
CA TYR A 176 4.76 -13.15 -1.39
C TYR A 176 5.17 -11.69 -1.33
N VAL A 177 4.65 -10.89 -2.26
CA VAL A 177 4.66 -9.42 -2.18
C VAL A 177 3.24 -8.95 -1.85
N MET A 178 3.10 -8.02 -0.92
CA MET A 178 1.83 -7.43 -0.50
C MET A 178 1.80 -5.95 -0.87
N THR A 179 1.10 -5.63 -1.93
CA THR A 179 0.82 -4.26 -2.39
C THR A 179 -0.49 -4.21 -3.17
N GLU A 180 -1.11 -3.04 -3.27
CA GLU A 180 -2.27 -2.83 -4.16
C GLU A 180 -1.84 -2.41 -5.57
N ASP A 181 -0.55 -2.14 -5.81
CA ASP A 181 -0.06 -1.76 -7.12
C ASP A 181 0.22 -3.00 -8.00
N MET A 182 -0.39 -2.99 -9.18
CA MET A 182 -0.25 -4.07 -10.16
C MET A 182 1.06 -3.99 -10.95
N ASP A 183 1.79 -2.87 -10.86
CA ASP A 183 3.08 -2.69 -11.54
C ASP A 183 4.14 -3.67 -11.03
N THR A 184 3.91 -4.29 -9.87
CA THR A 184 4.72 -5.39 -9.32
C THR A 184 4.77 -6.62 -10.25
N LEU A 185 3.71 -6.89 -11.02
CA LEU A 185 3.68 -8.04 -11.94
C LEU A 185 4.64 -7.88 -13.12
N PRO A 186 4.70 -6.72 -13.83
CA PRO A 186 5.73 -6.44 -14.82
C PRO A 186 7.17 -6.51 -14.29
N PHE A 187 7.39 -6.31 -12.99
CA PHE A 187 8.69 -6.56 -12.36
C PHE A 187 8.95 -8.05 -12.04
N GLY A 188 8.12 -8.95 -12.52
CA GLY A 188 8.31 -10.39 -12.38
C GLY A 188 7.94 -10.97 -11.03
N CYS A 189 7.09 -10.31 -10.27
CA CYS A 189 6.64 -10.84 -8.98
C CYS A 189 5.84 -12.14 -9.17
N PRO A 190 6.31 -13.30 -8.68
CA PRO A 190 5.62 -14.57 -8.88
C PRO A 190 4.26 -14.64 -8.18
N ARG A 191 4.14 -14.04 -6.98
CA ARG A 191 2.94 -14.13 -6.13
C ARG A 191 2.65 -12.79 -5.46
N LEU A 192 1.61 -12.12 -5.93
CA LEU A 192 1.16 -10.81 -5.45
C LEU A 192 -0.09 -10.95 -4.58
N ILE A 193 -0.05 -10.46 -3.33
CA ILE A 193 -1.20 -10.36 -2.45
C ILE A 193 -1.83 -8.98 -2.57
N ARG A 194 -3.14 -8.95 -2.82
CA ARG A 194 -3.96 -7.73 -2.90
C ARG A 194 -5.20 -7.80 -2.00
N ASN A 195 -5.95 -6.74 -1.98
CA ASN A 195 -7.17 -6.56 -1.17
C ASN A 195 -6.93 -6.69 0.34
N CYS A 196 -5.69 -6.47 0.77
CA CYS A 196 -5.30 -6.54 2.18
C CYS A 196 -5.73 -5.32 2.98
N LEU A 197 -6.22 -4.28 2.32
CA LEU A 197 -6.54 -2.97 2.91
C LEU A 197 -7.96 -2.52 2.59
N ASP A 198 -8.72 -3.32 1.85
CA ASP A 198 -10.09 -3.01 1.49
C ASP A 198 -11.02 -3.18 2.70
N ARG A 199 -11.39 -2.05 3.31
CA ARG A 199 -12.35 -2.00 4.42
C ARG A 199 -13.80 -2.22 3.99
N SER A 200 -14.11 -2.15 2.70
CA SER A 200 -15.45 -2.38 2.17
C SER A 200 -15.81 -3.86 2.15
N GLN A 201 -14.81 -4.74 2.25
CA GLN A 201 -15.05 -6.17 2.31
C GLN A 201 -15.76 -6.56 3.62
N LYS A 202 -16.86 -7.28 3.50
CA LYS A 202 -17.59 -7.84 4.63
C LYS A 202 -16.74 -8.83 5.44
N ARG A 203 -15.78 -9.51 4.78
CA ARG A 203 -14.84 -10.46 5.36
C ARG A 203 -13.42 -9.93 5.26
N LYS A 204 -12.93 -9.36 6.37
CA LYS A 204 -11.58 -8.75 6.48
C LYS A 204 -10.43 -9.77 6.46
N ASP A 205 -10.75 -11.06 6.56
CA ASP A 205 -9.80 -12.17 6.52
C ASP A 205 -9.47 -12.65 5.11
N LEU A 206 -10.23 -12.20 4.10
CA LEU A 206 -10.01 -12.58 2.70
C LEU A 206 -8.97 -11.70 2.03
N ILE A 207 -8.10 -12.34 1.26
CA ILE A 207 -7.09 -11.73 0.41
C ILE A 207 -7.19 -12.31 -1.00
N SER A 208 -6.68 -11.59 -1.99
CA SER A 208 -6.53 -12.09 -3.35
C SER A 208 -5.05 -12.33 -3.61
N ILE A 209 -4.69 -13.55 -4.03
CA ILE A 209 -3.34 -13.90 -4.45
C ILE A 209 -3.35 -14.00 -5.96
N ILE A 210 -2.50 -13.25 -6.62
CA ILE A 210 -2.34 -13.27 -8.08
C ILE A 210 -1.04 -14.03 -8.40
N HIS A 211 -1.15 -15.01 -9.29
CA HIS A 211 -0.07 -15.89 -9.70
C HIS A 211 0.40 -15.49 -11.10
N LEU A 212 1.66 -15.02 -11.24
CA LEU A 212 2.22 -14.55 -12.50
C LEU A 212 2.36 -15.66 -13.52
N ASP A 213 2.80 -16.86 -13.11
CA ASP A 213 2.95 -18.02 -13.96
C ASP A 213 1.66 -18.41 -14.69
N LYS A 214 0.52 -18.33 -14.00
CA LYS A 214 -0.79 -18.58 -14.59
C LYS A 214 -1.19 -17.49 -15.59
N ILE A 215 -0.86 -16.21 -15.30
CA ILE A 215 -1.12 -15.10 -16.24
C ILE A 215 -0.34 -15.31 -17.54
N LEU A 216 0.95 -15.64 -17.42
CA LEU A 216 1.81 -15.88 -18.59
C LEU A 216 1.29 -17.05 -19.43
N LEU A 217 0.87 -18.13 -18.77
CA LEU A 217 0.29 -19.31 -19.44
C LEU A 217 -1.02 -18.95 -20.17
N ASP A 218 -1.95 -18.27 -19.50
CA ASP A 218 -3.26 -17.93 -20.06
C ASP A 218 -3.17 -16.92 -21.23
N LEU A 219 -2.15 -16.05 -21.22
CA LEU A 219 -1.93 -15.06 -22.27
C LEU A 219 -0.99 -15.55 -23.38
N ASP A 220 -0.42 -16.76 -23.24
CA ASP A 220 0.58 -17.35 -24.16
C ASP A 220 1.77 -16.40 -24.41
N ILE A 221 2.34 -15.85 -23.31
CA ILE A 221 3.49 -14.93 -23.33
C ILE A 221 4.59 -15.43 -22.41
N ASP A 222 5.83 -15.16 -22.80
CA ASP A 222 7.01 -15.36 -21.96
C ASP A 222 7.36 -14.08 -21.18
N TYR A 223 8.03 -14.26 -20.06
CA TYR A 223 8.47 -13.13 -19.21
C TYR A 223 9.79 -12.50 -19.70
N ASN A 224 10.33 -12.85 -20.86
CA ASN A 224 11.62 -12.33 -21.36
C ASN A 224 11.45 -11.07 -22.19
#